data_11a8df6ab66c94f134a5aba553980bc3
#
_entry.id   11a8df6ab66c94f134a5aba553980bc3
#
_cell.length_a   1.000
_cell.length_b   1.000
_cell.length_c   1.000
_cell.angle_alpha   90.00
_cell.angle_beta   90.00
_cell.angle_gamma   90.00
#
_symmetry.space_group_name_H-M   'P 1'
#
loop_
_entity.id
_entity.type
_entity.pdbx_description
1 polymer ?
#
loop_
_entity_poly.entity_id
_entity_poly.type
_entity_poly.pdbx_seq_one_letter_code
_entity_poly.pdbx_strand_id
1 'polypeptide(L)'
;MDLAAAKKHGITVLRVPGYSPEAVAEHAMALAQAANRRICKAYIKVRNNNFALDGLLGYNLYGSSAGIVGTGRIGAAMARIC
;
A
#
# COMPACT_ATOMS: atom_id res chain seq x y z
N MET A 1 -13.84 17.32 -1.64
CA MET A 1 -14.44 18.04 -2.80
C MET A 1 -15.66 18.79 -2.31
N ASP A 2 -15.81 20.05 -2.69
CA ASP A 2 -16.98 20.87 -2.36
C ASP A 2 -18.09 20.59 -3.40
N LEU A 3 -19.09 19.84 -2.99
CA LEU A 3 -20.23 19.46 -3.85
C LEU A 3 -21.15 20.65 -4.16
N ALA A 4 -21.25 21.62 -3.25
CA ALA A 4 -22.08 22.81 -3.44
C ALA A 4 -21.47 23.71 -4.51
N ALA A 5 -20.16 23.95 -4.46
CA ALA A 5 -19.45 24.68 -5.48
C ALA A 5 -19.50 23.99 -6.85
N ALA A 6 -19.30 22.65 -6.89
CA ALA A 6 -19.43 21.89 -8.13
C ALA A 6 -20.80 22.07 -8.78
N LYS A 7 -21.88 21.92 -7.99
CA LYS A 7 -23.25 22.12 -8.47
C LYS A 7 -23.50 23.54 -9.01
N LYS A 8 -22.96 24.55 -8.32
CA LYS A 8 -23.08 25.97 -8.74
C LYS A 8 -22.42 26.21 -10.10
N HIS A 9 -21.35 25.49 -10.42
CA HIS A 9 -20.63 25.58 -11.68
C HIS A 9 -21.08 24.56 -12.73
N GLY A 10 -22.21 23.85 -12.52
CA GLY A 10 -22.73 22.87 -13.46
C GLY A 10 -21.87 21.62 -13.63
N ILE A 11 -20.94 21.34 -12.69
CA ILE A 11 -20.04 20.19 -12.75
C ILE A 11 -20.73 18.97 -12.17
N THR A 12 -20.88 17.93 -12.97
CA THR A 12 -21.40 16.62 -12.50
C THR A 12 -20.30 15.88 -11.73
N VAL A 13 -20.61 15.51 -10.50
CA VAL A 13 -19.67 14.75 -9.64
C VAL A 13 -20.21 13.33 -9.47
N LEU A 14 -19.39 12.36 -9.88
CA LEU A 14 -19.66 10.94 -9.75
C LEU A 14 -18.59 10.29 -8.87
N ARG A 15 -18.94 9.16 -8.25
CA ARG A 15 -17.99 8.34 -7.48
C ARG A 15 -18.28 6.86 -7.69
N VAL A 16 -17.26 6.04 -7.50
CA VAL A 16 -17.41 4.59 -7.40
C VAL A 16 -17.39 4.23 -5.91
N PRO A 17 -18.54 3.86 -5.30
CA PRO A 17 -18.58 3.46 -3.91
C PRO A 17 -18.07 2.03 -3.75
N GLY A 18 -17.16 1.80 -2.82
CA GLY A 18 -16.72 0.44 -2.47
C GLY A 18 -15.83 -0.24 -3.51
N TYR A 19 -14.82 0.48 -4.01
CA TYR A 19 -13.82 -0.07 -4.93
C TYR A 19 -12.85 -0.99 -4.20
N SER A 20 -13.03 -2.31 -4.36
CA SER A 20 -12.14 -3.41 -3.90
C SER A 20 -11.31 -3.11 -2.64
N PRO A 21 -11.89 -3.04 -1.42
CA PRO A 21 -11.14 -2.75 -0.20
C PRO A 21 -10.03 -3.76 0.06
N GLU A 22 -10.26 -5.02 -0.26
CA GLU A 22 -9.33 -6.12 -0.11
C GLU A 22 -8.10 -5.92 -1.01
N ALA A 23 -8.31 -5.64 -2.29
CA ALA A 23 -7.22 -5.41 -3.24
C ALA A 23 -6.33 -4.23 -2.84
N VAL A 24 -6.92 -3.16 -2.30
CA VAL A 24 -6.16 -2.01 -1.81
C VAL A 24 -5.30 -2.38 -0.60
N ALA A 25 -5.85 -3.14 0.34
CA ALA A 25 -5.13 -3.59 1.53
C ALA A 25 -4.00 -4.57 1.17
N GLU A 26 -4.27 -5.53 0.29
CA GLU A 26 -3.27 -6.49 -0.22
C GLU A 26 -2.13 -5.78 -0.95
N HIS A 27 -2.46 -4.81 -1.80
CA HIS A 27 -1.45 -4.02 -2.50
C HIS A 27 -0.58 -3.20 -1.54
N ALA A 28 -1.18 -2.60 -0.51
CA ALA A 28 -0.45 -1.88 0.52
C ALA A 28 0.52 -2.80 1.28
N MET A 29 0.08 -4.02 1.63
CA MET A 29 0.94 -5.02 2.27
C MET A 29 2.06 -5.48 1.32
N ALA A 30 1.76 -5.71 0.05
CA ALA A 30 2.77 -6.08 -0.95
C ALA A 30 3.85 -5.00 -1.08
N LEU A 31 3.48 -3.72 -1.12
CA LEU A 31 4.41 -2.60 -1.14
C LEU A 31 5.24 -2.52 0.15
N ALA A 32 4.61 -2.71 1.32
CA ALA A 32 5.31 -2.72 2.61
C ALA A 32 6.38 -3.82 2.66
N GLN A 33 6.04 -5.04 2.23
CA GLN A 33 6.97 -6.16 2.13
C GLN A 33 8.08 -5.90 1.11
N ALA A 34 7.74 -5.41 -0.07
CA ALA A 34 8.71 -5.10 -1.12
C ALA A 34 9.71 -4.02 -0.67
N ALA A 35 9.24 -2.99 0.04
CA ALA A 35 10.07 -1.93 0.59
C ALA A 35 10.98 -2.45 1.70
N ASN A 36 10.43 -3.18 2.68
CA ASN A 36 11.18 -3.76 3.79
C ASN A 36 12.27 -4.71 3.28
N ARG A 37 11.93 -5.62 2.36
CA ARG A 37 12.85 -6.65 1.84
C ARG A 37 13.70 -6.16 0.67
N ARG A 38 13.62 -4.87 0.31
CA ARG A 38 14.41 -4.24 -0.77
C ARG A 38 14.29 -4.95 -2.11
N ILE A 39 13.11 -5.53 -2.44
CA ILE A 39 12.92 -6.41 -3.60
C ILE A 39 13.32 -5.73 -4.91
N CYS A 40 12.88 -4.50 -5.15
CA CYS A 40 13.24 -3.77 -6.38
C CYS A 40 14.76 -3.51 -6.48
N LYS A 41 15.40 -3.15 -5.35
CA LYS A 41 16.85 -2.93 -5.30
C LYS A 41 17.61 -4.23 -5.57
N ALA A 42 17.17 -5.33 -4.97
CA ALA A 42 17.76 -6.65 -5.19
C ALA A 42 17.64 -7.08 -6.65
N TYR A 43 16.45 -6.91 -7.25
CA TYR A 43 16.22 -7.19 -8.67
C TYR A 43 17.20 -6.42 -9.57
N ILE A 44 17.33 -5.11 -9.38
CA ILE A 44 18.25 -4.27 -10.18
C ILE A 44 19.70 -4.73 -10.01
N LYS A 45 20.14 -5.03 -8.77
CA LYS A 45 21.49 -5.53 -8.51
C LYS A 45 21.79 -6.82 -9.28
N VAL A 46 20.87 -7.79 -9.19
CA VAL A 46 21.00 -9.09 -9.88
C VAL A 46 21.03 -8.91 -11.40
N ARG A 47 20.17 -8.06 -11.95
CA ARG A 47 20.16 -7.74 -13.40
C ARG A 47 21.48 -7.12 -13.88
N ASN A 48 22.20 -6.45 -12.99
CA ASN A 48 23.52 -5.85 -13.25
C ASN A 48 24.67 -6.79 -12.83
N ASN A 49 24.42 -8.10 -12.67
CA ASN A 49 25.39 -9.11 -12.24
C ASN A 49 26.07 -8.76 -10.90
N ASN A 50 25.42 -8.00 -10.03
CA ASN A 50 25.90 -7.67 -8.69
C ASN A 50 25.14 -8.49 -7.65
N PHE A 51 25.78 -9.48 -7.07
CA PHE A 51 25.22 -10.39 -6.07
C PHE A 51 25.58 -10.03 -4.62
N ALA A 52 26.22 -8.87 -4.39
CA ALA A 52 26.54 -8.41 -3.06
C ALA A 52 25.28 -8.09 -2.25
N LEU A 53 25.25 -8.48 -0.98
CA LEU A 53 24.09 -8.30 -0.09
C LEU A 53 24.00 -6.91 0.54
N ASP A 54 24.99 -6.04 0.30
CA ASP A 54 25.04 -4.71 0.89
C ASP A 54 23.80 -3.88 0.58
N GLY A 55 23.18 -3.34 1.63
CA GLY A 55 22.00 -2.51 1.56
C GLY A 55 20.72 -3.24 1.14
N LEU A 56 20.68 -4.59 1.24
CA LEU A 56 19.50 -5.42 1.01
C LEU A 56 18.87 -5.94 2.30
N LEU A 57 19.45 -5.64 3.46
CA LEU A 57 18.89 -6.08 4.73
C LEU A 57 17.54 -5.41 5.00
N GLY A 58 16.58 -6.22 5.41
CA GLY A 58 15.32 -5.84 5.99
C GLY A 58 15.20 -6.43 7.40
N TYR A 59 14.01 -6.34 7.99
CA TYR A 59 13.71 -6.93 9.29
C TYR A 59 12.50 -7.87 9.19
N ASN A 60 12.36 -8.77 10.17
CA ASN A 60 11.21 -9.65 10.25
C ASN A 60 10.00 -8.90 10.81
N LEU A 61 8.86 -9.04 10.16
CA LEU A 61 7.59 -8.51 10.66
C LEU A 61 6.98 -9.40 11.76
N TYR A 62 7.41 -10.64 11.83
CA TYR A 62 6.95 -11.57 12.85
C TYR A 62 7.17 -11.00 14.27
N GLY A 63 6.12 -11.01 15.08
CA GLY A 63 6.14 -10.46 16.43
C GLY A 63 6.08 -8.93 16.51
N SER A 64 6.00 -8.23 15.37
CA SER A 64 5.81 -6.78 15.34
C SER A 64 4.33 -6.41 15.52
N SER A 65 4.09 -5.17 15.92
CA SER A 65 2.73 -4.61 16.00
C SER A 65 2.49 -3.66 14.84
N ALA A 66 1.35 -3.80 14.17
CA ALA A 66 0.91 -2.88 13.13
C ALA A 66 -0.16 -1.91 13.68
N GLY A 67 0.08 -0.61 13.56
CA GLY A 67 -0.90 0.43 13.88
C GLY A 67 -1.68 0.85 12.64
N ILE A 68 -3.02 0.78 12.70
CA ILE A 68 -3.89 1.16 11.58
C ILE A 68 -4.68 2.40 11.94
N VAL A 69 -4.43 3.49 11.23
CA VAL A 69 -5.17 4.75 11.37
C VAL A 69 -6.29 4.79 10.35
N GLY A 70 -7.53 4.69 10.82
CA GLY A 70 -8.73 4.57 9.99
C GLY A 70 -9.21 3.12 9.84
N THR A 71 -10.35 2.82 10.46
CA THR A 71 -10.95 1.48 10.54
C THR A 71 -12.16 1.31 9.63
N GLY A 72 -12.15 2.00 8.47
CA GLY A 72 -13.11 1.75 7.39
C GLY A 72 -12.88 0.39 6.73
N ARG A 73 -13.55 0.12 5.62
CA ARG A 73 -13.47 -1.19 4.93
C ARG A 73 -12.02 -1.61 4.61
N ILE A 74 -11.20 -0.67 4.11
CA ILE A 74 -9.79 -0.92 3.77
C ILE A 74 -8.97 -1.19 5.03
N GLY A 75 -9.12 -0.34 6.07
CA GLY A 75 -8.39 -0.55 7.33
C GLY A 75 -8.75 -1.87 8.00
N ALA A 76 -10.04 -2.26 7.98
CA ALA A 76 -10.48 -3.55 8.48
C ALA A 76 -9.91 -4.73 7.66
N ALA A 77 -9.81 -4.59 6.32
CA ALA A 77 -9.15 -5.58 5.48
C ALA A 77 -7.66 -5.69 5.82
N MET A 78 -6.97 -4.56 5.97
CA MET A 78 -5.56 -4.53 6.37
C MET A 78 -5.31 -5.18 7.73
N ALA A 79 -6.19 -4.93 8.70
CA ALA A 79 -6.09 -5.55 10.03
C ALA A 79 -6.21 -7.09 10.00
N ARG A 80 -6.95 -7.64 9.03
CA ARG A 80 -7.03 -9.10 8.84
C ARG A 80 -5.80 -9.69 8.15
N ILE A 81 -5.07 -8.89 7.39
CA ILE A 81 -3.84 -9.31 6.70
C ILE A 81 -2.65 -9.31 7.68
N CYS A 82 -2.61 -8.33 8.60
CA CYS A 82 -1.57 -8.23 9.63
C CYS A 82 -1.73 -9.28 10.73
#